data_547028479efdf23d5a8b166ecbc1e8fe
#
_entry.id   547028479efdf23d5a8b166ecbc1e8fe
#
_cell.length_a   1.000
_cell.length_b   1.000
_cell.length_c   1.000
_cell.angle_alpha   90.00
_cell.angle_beta   90.00
_cell.angle_gamma   90.00
#
_symmetry.space_group_name_H-M   'P 1'
#
loop_
_entity.id
_entity.type
_entity.pdbx_description
1 polymer ?
#
loop_
_entity_poly.entity_id
_entity_poly.type
_entity_poly.pdbx_seq_one_letter_code
_entity_poly.pdbx_strand_id
1 'polypeptide(L)'
;MTGRASTGSCFIDGVLYPLHLAVSTDWKVHYFSADMARHAAFREEERRFLRDMPGVLGARAMRALERVCAALALEYGGIDFALAPDGAVLLFEANATMALVPPAPGEIWDYRRDAIETALKAARHLLATRVDPAVTRSPAG
;
A
#
# COMPACT_ATOMS: atom_id res chain seq x y z
N MET A 1 -17.89 8.61 6.07
CA MET A 1 -16.84 8.87 5.06
C MET A 1 -17.42 9.78 3.99
N THR A 2 -17.11 11.06 4.01
CA THR A 2 -17.67 12.06 3.07
C THR A 2 -16.68 12.48 1.97
N GLY A 3 -15.54 11.82 1.85
CA GLY A 3 -14.52 12.06 0.83
C GLY A 3 -14.33 10.86 -0.10
N ARG A 4 -13.84 11.11 -1.31
CA ARG A 4 -13.35 10.07 -2.21
C ARG A 4 -11.91 9.72 -1.81
N ALA A 5 -11.62 8.44 -1.65
CA ALA A 5 -10.29 7.96 -1.32
C ALA A 5 -9.65 7.27 -2.52
N SER A 6 -8.37 7.56 -2.78
CA SER A 6 -7.49 6.76 -3.63
C SER A 6 -6.49 6.06 -2.72
N THR A 7 -6.36 4.77 -2.89
CA THR A 7 -5.56 3.91 -2.02
C THR A 7 -4.49 3.23 -2.86
N GLY A 8 -3.25 3.28 -2.40
CA GLY A 8 -2.14 2.58 -3.01
C GLY A 8 -1.57 1.51 -2.10
N SER A 9 -1.30 0.35 -2.66
CA SER A 9 -0.62 -0.76 -2.00
C SER A 9 0.40 -1.37 -2.95
N CYS A 10 1.49 -1.91 -2.42
CA CYS A 10 2.35 -2.80 -3.18
C CYS A 10 2.12 -4.25 -2.75
N PHE A 11 2.46 -5.16 -3.64
CA PHE A 11 2.58 -6.58 -3.34
C PHE A 11 4.00 -7.05 -3.62
N ILE A 12 4.52 -7.84 -2.70
CA ILE A 12 5.88 -8.36 -2.73
C ILE A 12 5.81 -9.82 -2.32
N ASP A 13 6.19 -10.72 -3.21
CA ASP A 13 6.13 -12.17 -3.01
C ASP A 13 4.73 -12.65 -2.51
N GLY A 14 3.68 -12.13 -3.13
CA GLY A 14 2.29 -12.45 -2.81
C GLY A 14 1.70 -11.78 -1.56
N VAL A 15 2.47 -10.97 -0.84
CA VAL A 15 2.01 -10.24 0.36
C VAL A 15 1.73 -8.78 0.03
N LEU A 16 0.58 -8.28 0.49
CA LEU A 16 0.17 -6.89 0.31
C LEU A 16 0.73 -5.99 1.42
N TYR A 17 1.28 -4.85 1.04
CA TYR A 17 1.79 -3.81 1.94
C TYR A 17 1.10 -2.49 1.63
N PRO A 18 0.55 -1.78 2.64
CA PRO A 18 -0.06 -0.48 2.44
C PRO A 18 1.00 0.58 2.15
N LEU A 19 0.74 1.47 1.20
CA LEU A 19 1.66 2.58 0.87
C LEU A 19 1.06 3.94 1.13
N HIS A 20 -0.20 4.15 0.74
CA HIS A 20 -0.89 5.42 0.97
C HIS A 20 -2.41 5.28 0.91
N LEU A 21 -3.08 6.22 1.56
CA LEU A 21 -4.52 6.46 1.43
C LEU A 21 -4.72 7.97 1.29
N ALA A 22 -4.94 8.45 0.07
CA ALA A 22 -5.24 9.84 -0.17
C ALA A 22 -6.74 10.09 -0.11
N VAL A 23 -7.17 10.98 0.76
CA VAL A 23 -8.56 11.43 0.87
C VAL A 23 -8.66 12.84 0.29
N SER A 24 -9.66 13.08 -0.56
CA SER A 24 -9.95 14.39 -1.11
C SER A 24 -11.44 14.67 -1.12
N THR A 25 -11.80 15.93 -0.97
CA THR A 25 -13.16 16.44 -1.20
C THR A 25 -13.43 16.66 -2.68
N ASP A 26 -12.38 16.74 -3.51
CA ASP A 26 -12.45 16.94 -4.94
C ASP A 26 -12.57 15.63 -5.72
N TRP A 27 -13.12 15.71 -6.95
CA TRP A 27 -13.29 14.54 -7.82
C TRP A 27 -11.96 13.96 -8.35
N LYS A 28 -10.88 14.78 -8.42
CA LYS A 28 -9.51 14.34 -8.73
C LYS A 28 -8.72 14.18 -7.45
N VAL A 29 -8.49 12.94 -7.06
CA VAL A 29 -7.61 12.64 -5.93
C VAL A 29 -6.18 12.51 -6.45
N HIS A 30 -5.38 13.57 -6.26
CA HIS A 30 -3.93 13.46 -6.40
C HIS A 30 -3.30 13.22 -5.05
N TYR A 31 -2.44 12.21 -4.95
CA TYR A 31 -1.77 11.78 -3.72
C TYR A 31 -1.11 12.92 -2.91
N PHE A 32 -0.50 13.89 -3.60
CA PHE A 32 0.09 15.08 -2.99
C PHE A 32 -0.86 16.27 -2.95
N SER A 33 -2.17 16.03 -2.93
CA SER A 33 -3.13 17.11 -2.89
C SER A 33 -2.96 17.94 -1.61
N ALA A 34 -3.18 19.25 -1.73
CA ALA A 34 -3.16 20.19 -0.62
C ALA A 34 -4.11 19.80 0.54
N ASP A 35 -5.11 18.95 0.26
CA ASP A 35 -6.09 18.48 1.24
C ASP A 35 -5.46 17.59 2.31
N MET A 36 -4.61 16.63 1.94
CA MET A 36 -3.91 15.77 2.90
C MET A 36 -2.99 16.58 3.82
N ALA A 37 -2.32 17.61 3.30
CA ALA A 37 -1.47 18.48 4.10
C ALA A 37 -2.27 19.36 5.08
N ARG A 38 -3.43 19.84 4.65
CA ARG A 38 -4.28 20.77 5.43
C ARG A 38 -5.14 20.08 6.49
N HIS A 39 -5.57 18.83 6.24
CA HIS A 39 -6.52 18.13 7.10
C HIS A 39 -5.86 17.03 7.93
N ALA A 40 -5.66 17.29 9.22
CA ALA A 40 -5.12 16.29 10.15
C ALA A 40 -5.98 15.03 10.22
N ALA A 41 -7.31 15.16 10.06
CA ALA A 41 -8.24 14.03 10.05
C ALA A 41 -7.96 13.05 8.89
N PHE A 42 -7.61 13.56 7.70
CA PHE A 42 -7.26 12.71 6.54
C PHE A 42 -5.95 11.96 6.77
N ARG A 43 -4.95 12.62 7.39
CA ARG A 43 -3.70 11.96 7.78
C ARG A 43 -3.90 10.89 8.85
N GLU A 44 -4.85 11.10 9.77
CA GLU A 44 -5.19 10.09 10.78
C GLU A 44 -5.90 8.88 10.16
N GLU A 45 -6.75 9.09 9.17
CA GLU A 45 -7.38 8.01 8.41
C GLU A 45 -6.32 7.19 7.65
N GLU A 46 -5.39 7.86 6.96
CA GLU A 46 -4.25 7.19 6.32
C GLU A 46 -3.38 6.44 7.33
N ARG A 47 -3.07 7.04 8.49
CA ARG A 47 -2.28 6.39 9.55
C ARG A 47 -2.92 5.09 10.02
N ARG A 48 -4.25 5.05 10.19
CA ARG A 48 -4.98 3.81 10.53
C ARG A 48 -4.87 2.77 9.42
N PHE A 49 -5.02 3.17 8.16
CA PHE A 49 -4.84 2.29 7.01
C PHE A 49 -3.41 1.71 6.95
N LEU A 50 -2.39 2.53 7.12
CA LEU A 50 -0.99 2.08 7.09
C LEU A 50 -0.67 1.10 8.23
N ARG A 51 -1.31 1.26 9.37
CA ARG A 51 -1.12 0.39 10.55
C ARG A 51 -1.89 -0.92 10.44
N ASP A 52 -3.11 -0.89 9.93
CA ASP A 52 -4.01 -2.03 9.86
C ASP A 52 -4.86 -2.00 8.58
N MET A 53 -4.20 -2.22 7.43
CA MET A 53 -4.89 -2.28 6.14
C MET A 53 -6.03 -3.31 6.12
N PRO A 54 -5.86 -4.56 6.61
CA PRO A 54 -6.94 -5.54 6.62
C PRO A 54 -8.15 -5.11 7.45
N GLY A 55 -7.93 -4.52 8.62
CA GLY A 55 -9.00 -4.02 9.49
C GLY A 55 -9.75 -2.83 8.87
N VAL A 56 -9.05 -1.97 8.14
CA VAL A 56 -9.66 -0.81 7.46
C VAL A 56 -10.43 -1.21 6.20
N LEU A 57 -9.86 -2.08 5.38
CA LEU A 57 -10.46 -2.50 4.10
C LEU A 57 -11.55 -3.56 4.26
N GLY A 58 -11.40 -4.42 5.26
CA GLY A 58 -12.28 -5.56 5.49
C GLY A 58 -11.99 -6.77 4.58
N ALA A 59 -12.48 -7.93 4.99
CA ALA A 59 -12.15 -9.21 4.35
C ALA A 59 -12.57 -9.32 2.88
N ARG A 60 -13.65 -8.64 2.47
CA ARG A 60 -14.12 -8.65 1.06
C ARG A 60 -13.10 -7.99 0.15
N ALA A 61 -12.65 -6.79 0.52
CA ALA A 61 -11.69 -6.01 -0.26
C ALA A 61 -10.32 -6.71 -0.28
N MET A 62 -9.84 -7.21 0.88
CA MET A 62 -8.58 -7.94 0.95
C MET A 62 -8.55 -9.13 0.00
N ARG A 63 -9.59 -9.99 0.02
CA ARG A 63 -9.68 -11.12 -0.94
C ARG A 63 -9.73 -10.68 -2.40
N ALA A 64 -10.33 -9.52 -2.70
CA ALA A 64 -10.34 -9.00 -4.07
C ALA A 64 -8.93 -8.57 -4.50
N LEU A 65 -8.20 -7.86 -3.64
CA LEU A 65 -6.81 -7.43 -3.90
C LEU A 65 -5.86 -8.62 -4.05
N GLU A 66 -5.99 -9.64 -3.20
CA GLU A 66 -5.21 -10.89 -3.30
C GLU A 66 -5.44 -11.59 -4.66
N ARG A 67 -6.68 -11.63 -5.14
CA ARG A 67 -6.98 -12.16 -6.48
C ARG A 67 -6.39 -11.34 -7.60
N VAL A 68 -6.37 -10.00 -7.46
CA VAL A 68 -5.70 -9.12 -8.43
C VAL A 68 -4.20 -9.42 -8.47
N CYS A 69 -3.54 -9.50 -7.32
CA CYS A 69 -2.12 -9.84 -7.23
C CYS A 69 -1.82 -11.20 -7.86
N ALA A 70 -2.63 -12.22 -7.57
CA ALA A 70 -2.48 -13.56 -8.14
C ALA A 70 -2.67 -13.56 -9.67
N ALA A 71 -3.62 -12.78 -10.20
CA ALA A 71 -3.87 -12.65 -11.62
C ALA A 71 -2.75 -11.92 -12.37
N LEU A 72 -2.10 -10.95 -11.73
CA LEU A 72 -0.94 -10.25 -12.29
C LEU A 72 0.28 -11.16 -12.43
N ALA A 73 0.40 -12.18 -11.59
CA ALA A 73 1.50 -13.15 -11.58
C ALA A 73 2.89 -12.50 -11.54
N LEU A 74 3.02 -11.41 -10.80
CA LEU A 74 4.27 -10.68 -10.57
C LEU A 74 4.75 -10.91 -9.14
N GLU A 75 6.06 -10.97 -8.95
CA GLU A 75 6.65 -11.05 -7.61
C GLU A 75 6.73 -9.70 -6.91
N TYR A 76 6.68 -8.61 -7.68
CA TYR A 76 6.69 -7.23 -7.20
C TYR A 76 5.80 -6.36 -8.09
N GLY A 77 5.00 -5.52 -7.48
CA GLY A 77 4.18 -4.55 -8.20
C GLY A 77 3.38 -3.66 -7.26
N GLY A 78 2.69 -2.69 -7.83
CA GLY A 78 1.80 -1.80 -7.14
C GLY A 78 0.41 -1.79 -7.74
N ILE A 79 -0.56 -1.47 -6.91
CA ILE A 79 -1.97 -1.32 -7.29
C ILE A 79 -2.54 -0.06 -6.66
N ASP A 80 -3.23 0.74 -7.48
CA ASP A 80 -4.02 1.88 -7.05
C ASP A 80 -5.50 1.58 -7.24
N PHE A 81 -6.27 1.81 -6.18
CA PHE A 81 -7.68 1.44 -6.13
C PHE A 81 -8.51 2.37 -5.24
N ALA A 82 -9.82 2.25 -5.33
CA ALA A 82 -10.75 2.80 -4.34
C ALA A 82 -11.70 1.70 -3.84
N LEU A 83 -12.36 2.00 -2.72
CA LEU A 83 -13.48 1.19 -2.25
C LEU A 83 -14.80 1.86 -2.62
N ALA A 84 -15.70 1.09 -3.20
CA ALA A 84 -17.09 1.46 -3.33
C ALA A 84 -17.79 1.38 -1.96
N PRO A 85 -18.95 2.04 -1.77
CA PRO A 85 -19.67 2.01 -0.50
C PRO A 85 -20.06 0.61 -0.01
N ASP A 86 -20.20 -0.34 -0.92
CA ASP A 86 -20.51 -1.75 -0.63
C ASP A 86 -19.24 -2.59 -0.33
N GLY A 87 -18.04 -1.96 -0.28
CA GLY A 87 -16.76 -2.61 -0.06
C GLY A 87 -16.19 -3.32 -1.30
N ALA A 88 -16.74 -3.09 -2.49
CA ALA A 88 -16.13 -3.57 -3.72
C ALA A 88 -14.87 -2.75 -4.06
N VAL A 89 -13.85 -3.43 -4.57
CA VAL A 89 -12.61 -2.78 -5.04
C VAL A 89 -12.81 -2.26 -6.46
N LEU A 90 -12.55 -0.98 -6.65
CA LEU A 90 -12.44 -0.36 -7.95
C LEU A 90 -10.95 -0.15 -8.26
N LEU A 91 -10.39 -1.01 -9.10
CA LEU A 91 -8.99 -0.93 -9.51
C LEU A 91 -8.80 0.19 -10.53
N PHE A 92 -7.85 1.09 -10.29
CA PHE A 92 -7.49 2.18 -11.20
C PHE A 92 -6.29 1.81 -12.05
N GLU A 93 -5.25 1.31 -11.40
CA GLU A 93 -3.98 0.99 -12.04
C GLU A 93 -3.31 -0.19 -11.34
N ALA A 94 -2.56 -0.97 -12.13
CA ALA A 94 -1.61 -1.95 -11.64
C ALA A 94 -0.31 -1.83 -12.45
N ASN A 95 0.83 -1.76 -11.78
CA ASN A 95 2.11 -1.60 -12.45
C ASN A 95 3.22 -2.38 -11.76
N ALA A 96 4.27 -2.72 -12.52
CA ALA A 96 5.44 -3.46 -12.06
C ALA A 96 6.56 -2.54 -11.48
N THR A 97 6.35 -1.22 -11.46
CA THR A 97 7.41 -0.24 -11.15
C THR A 97 7.05 0.71 -10.01
N MET A 98 6.36 0.19 -8.99
CA MET A 98 6.01 1.00 -7.81
C MET A 98 7.26 1.48 -7.07
N ALA A 99 7.36 2.78 -6.86
CA ALA A 99 8.45 3.37 -6.09
C ALA A 99 8.17 3.30 -4.57
N LEU A 100 9.14 2.81 -3.80
CA LEU A 100 9.10 2.79 -2.35
C LEU A 100 10.10 3.82 -1.81
N VAL A 101 9.62 5.04 -1.54
CA VAL A 101 10.45 6.16 -1.07
C VAL A 101 9.98 6.62 0.29
N PRO A 102 10.78 6.40 1.37
CA PRO A 102 10.46 6.94 2.69
C PRO A 102 10.41 8.47 2.68
N PRO A 103 9.53 9.08 3.49
CA PRO A 103 9.49 10.53 3.63
C PRO A 103 10.78 11.05 4.26
N ALA A 104 11.14 12.30 3.97
CA ALA A 104 12.24 12.98 4.64
C ALA A 104 11.97 13.09 6.17
N PRO A 105 13.01 13.02 7.03
CA PRO A 105 12.83 13.13 8.48
C PRO A 105 12.23 14.47 8.90
N GLY A 106 11.36 14.44 9.91
CA GLY A 106 10.77 15.64 10.52
C GLY A 106 9.64 16.31 9.74
N GLU A 107 9.18 15.70 8.66
CA GLU A 107 8.03 16.19 7.90
C GLU A 107 6.70 15.68 8.48
N ILE A 108 5.60 16.35 8.13
CA ILE A 108 4.23 15.94 8.51
C ILE A 108 3.87 14.54 8.02
N TRP A 109 4.64 13.98 7.09
CA TRP A 109 4.48 12.66 6.48
C TRP A 109 5.29 11.54 7.16
N ASP A 110 6.02 11.84 8.22
CA ASP A 110 6.94 10.89 8.88
C ASP A 110 6.24 9.61 9.38
N TYR A 111 4.95 9.69 9.70
CA TYR A 111 4.12 8.53 10.09
C TYR A 111 4.01 7.44 9.00
N ARG A 112 4.38 7.73 7.76
CA ARG A 112 4.42 6.77 6.65
C ARG A 112 5.68 5.90 6.64
N ARG A 113 6.71 6.34 7.34
CA ARG A 113 8.05 5.74 7.30
C ARG A 113 8.03 4.26 7.60
N ASP A 114 7.42 3.84 8.70
CA ASP A 114 7.43 2.44 9.15
C ASP A 114 6.78 1.50 8.13
N ALA A 115 5.68 1.91 7.52
CA ALA A 115 5.00 1.12 6.49
C ALA A 115 5.88 0.96 5.24
N ILE A 116 6.48 2.05 4.76
CA ILE A 116 7.36 2.02 3.59
C ILE A 116 8.64 1.23 3.87
N GLU A 117 9.25 1.39 5.05
CA GLU A 117 10.43 0.62 5.43
C GLU A 117 10.14 -0.87 5.56
N THR A 118 8.95 -1.23 6.02
CA THR A 118 8.49 -2.63 6.07
C THR A 118 8.40 -3.22 4.66
N ALA A 119 7.80 -2.51 3.72
CA ALA A 119 7.75 -2.92 2.32
C ALA A 119 9.16 -2.99 1.69
N LEU A 120 10.03 -2.02 1.98
CA LEU A 120 11.42 -2.03 1.51
C LEU A 120 12.23 -3.23 2.03
N LYS A 121 12.03 -3.62 3.30
CA LYS A 121 12.66 -4.82 3.86
C LYS A 121 12.21 -6.08 3.11
N ALA A 122 10.91 -6.19 2.83
CA ALA A 122 10.36 -7.31 2.05
C ALA A 122 10.92 -7.34 0.62
N ALA A 123 11.00 -6.20 -0.06
CA ALA A 123 11.58 -6.10 -1.40
C ALA A 123 13.06 -6.49 -1.43
N ARG A 124 13.86 -6.03 -0.45
CA ARG A 124 15.27 -6.43 -0.30
C ARG A 124 15.42 -7.93 -0.05
N HIS A 125 14.54 -8.50 0.78
CA HIS A 125 14.54 -9.94 1.03
C HIS A 125 14.22 -10.72 -0.24
N LEU A 126 13.21 -10.33 -1.00
CA LEU A 126 12.87 -10.93 -2.29
C LEU A 126 14.08 -10.91 -3.24
N LEU A 127 14.75 -9.77 -3.39
CA LEU A 127 15.94 -9.64 -4.24
C LEU A 127 17.08 -10.55 -3.76
N ALA A 128 17.38 -10.56 -2.46
CA ALA A 128 18.43 -11.40 -1.89
C ALA A 128 18.16 -12.88 -2.14
N THR A 129 16.93 -13.36 -2.00
CA THR A 129 16.56 -14.77 -2.23
C THR A 129 16.62 -15.17 -3.70
N ARG A 130 16.49 -14.21 -4.62
CA ARG A 130 16.64 -14.48 -6.07
C ARG A 130 18.09 -14.48 -6.54
N VAL A 131 18.95 -13.69 -5.88
CA VAL A 131 20.39 -13.61 -6.19
C VAL A 131 21.16 -14.76 -5.53
N ASP A 132 20.79 -15.14 -4.29
CA ASP A 132 21.44 -16.22 -3.55
C ASP A 132 20.41 -17.27 -3.08
N PRO A 133 20.19 -18.35 -3.87
CA PRO A 133 19.27 -19.42 -3.51
C PRO A 133 19.65 -20.17 -2.21
N ALA A 134 20.85 -20.00 -1.68
CA ALA A 134 21.27 -20.62 -0.43
C ALA A 134 20.63 -19.97 0.81
N VAL A 135 20.22 -18.71 0.72
CA VAL A 135 19.53 -17.99 1.81
C VAL A 135 18.15 -18.61 2.13
N THR A 136 17.49 -19.24 1.14
CA THR A 136 16.18 -19.90 1.31
C THR A 136 16.24 -21.26 2.00
N ARG A 137 17.44 -21.83 2.25
CA ARG A 137 17.61 -23.18 2.82
C ARG A 137 17.99 -23.20 4.30
N SER A 138 17.84 -22.11 5.05
CA SER A 138 18.02 -22.17 6.49
C SER A 138 16.78 -22.84 7.11
N PRO A 139 16.89 -24.08 7.65
CA PRO A 139 15.77 -24.69 8.31
C PRO A 139 15.49 -23.90 9.59
N ALA A 140 14.21 -23.57 9.82
CA ALA A 140 13.75 -23.13 11.11
C ALA A 140 14.11 -24.24 12.12
N GLY A 141 15.06 -23.94 12.99
CA GLY A 141 15.37 -24.73 14.18
C GLY A 141 14.39 -24.39 15.30
#